data_829b87259d44aa646d5129faedb5a150
#
_entry.id   829b87259d44aa646d5129faedb5a150
#
_cell.length_a   1.000
_cell.length_b   1.000
_cell.length_c   1.000
_cell.angle_alpha   90.00
_cell.angle_beta   90.00
_cell.angle_gamma   90.00
#
_symmetry.space_group_name_H-M   'P 1'
#
loop_
_entity.id
_entity.type
_entity.pdbx_description
1 polymer ?
#
loop_
_entity_poly.entity_id
_entity_poly.type
_entity_poly.pdbx_seq_one_letter_code
_entity_poly.pdbx_strand_id
1 'polypeptide(L)'
;LGTKLGLYRQPNDWTCGPFALKHALVTLGRLADENAIAQVAHPHWWAGTDEVKLSRAARHFDCDLPFVRRESPERAFGTLVRYVDQGLPVILCVDDWGHWVTVVRHQNERFVVIDSKDEPVLKVMSWRELNARWCYTEWEEYDEVRDRHPTYYDLHPVKPRYRVPVKAHFSVERAQHLRRPENADLATFWDEYLADLMEICRPRRYRGSSALSMGEFLRRNQDLLVGRVRFW
;
A
#
# COMPACT_ATOMS: atom_id res chain seq x y z
N LEU A 1 -20.08 13.21 -3.47
CA LEU A 1 -19.08 12.58 -2.62
C LEU A 1 -17.72 12.97 -3.18
N GLY A 2 -16.91 13.67 -2.38
CA GLY A 2 -15.56 14.07 -2.80
C GLY A 2 -14.67 12.87 -3.04
N THR A 3 -13.71 13.00 -3.95
CA THR A 3 -12.72 11.96 -4.26
C THR A 3 -11.80 11.78 -3.05
N LYS A 4 -11.71 10.56 -2.53
CA LYS A 4 -10.77 10.22 -1.46
C LYS A 4 -9.39 9.94 -2.04
N LEU A 5 -8.38 10.66 -1.61
CA LEU A 5 -7.02 10.60 -2.17
C LEU A 5 -6.01 9.86 -1.29
N GLY A 6 -6.34 9.59 -0.04
CA GLY A 6 -5.44 8.95 0.93
C GLY A 6 -5.48 7.42 0.93
N LEU A 7 -5.34 6.85 2.12
CA LEU A 7 -5.35 5.40 2.35
C LEU A 7 -6.68 5.00 2.97
N TYR A 8 -7.48 4.19 2.30
CA TYR A 8 -8.77 3.76 2.82
C TYR A 8 -9.23 2.40 2.27
N ARG A 9 -10.30 1.89 2.86
CA ARG A 9 -10.85 0.57 2.54
C ARG A 9 -11.48 0.54 1.15
N GLN A 10 -11.26 -0.58 0.44
CA GLN A 10 -11.93 -0.84 -0.84
C GLN A 10 -13.45 -1.04 -0.66
N PRO A 11 -14.26 -0.59 -1.63
CA PRO A 11 -15.72 -0.67 -1.53
C PRO A 11 -16.28 -2.06 -1.86
N ASN A 12 -15.49 -2.93 -2.50
CA ASN A 12 -15.92 -4.26 -2.98
C ASN A 12 -14.73 -5.21 -3.08
N ASP A 13 -14.98 -6.49 -3.30
CA ASP A 13 -13.94 -7.55 -3.22
C ASP A 13 -13.00 -7.62 -4.43
N TRP A 14 -13.30 -6.97 -5.56
CA TRP A 14 -12.52 -7.08 -6.81
C TRP A 14 -11.63 -5.87 -7.11
N THR A 15 -11.67 -4.83 -6.30
CA THR A 15 -10.86 -3.61 -6.52
C THR A 15 -9.56 -3.59 -5.73
N CYS A 16 -9.14 -4.69 -5.10
CA CYS A 16 -7.93 -4.75 -4.30
C CYS A 16 -6.66 -4.35 -5.09
N GLY A 17 -6.54 -4.73 -6.37
CA GLY A 17 -5.41 -4.35 -7.22
C GLY A 17 -5.28 -2.84 -7.42
N PRO A 18 -6.31 -2.14 -7.93
CA PRO A 18 -6.33 -0.68 -8.00
C PRO A 18 -6.05 0.01 -6.66
N PHE A 19 -6.60 -0.50 -5.55
CA PHE A 19 -6.36 0.05 -4.22
C PHE A 19 -4.92 -0.18 -3.74
N ALA A 20 -4.35 -1.37 -3.96
CA ALA A 20 -2.94 -1.62 -3.63
C ALA A 20 -2.01 -0.66 -4.40
N LEU A 21 -2.26 -0.45 -5.70
CA LEU A 21 -1.50 0.52 -6.48
C LEU A 21 -1.71 1.96 -5.97
N LYS A 22 -2.95 2.36 -5.66
CA LYS A 22 -3.24 3.67 -5.06
C LYS A 22 -2.44 3.88 -3.78
N HIS A 23 -2.46 2.91 -2.88
CA HIS A 23 -1.73 2.99 -1.62
C HIS A 23 -0.22 3.13 -1.84
N ALA A 24 0.35 2.39 -2.79
CA ALA A 24 1.75 2.55 -3.17
C ALA A 24 2.05 3.94 -3.73
N LEU A 25 1.20 4.46 -4.62
CA LEU A 25 1.36 5.80 -5.20
C LEU A 25 1.27 6.91 -4.15
N VAL A 26 0.32 6.80 -3.21
CA VAL A 26 0.20 7.75 -2.08
C VAL A 26 1.50 7.77 -1.28
N THR A 27 2.08 6.63 -0.95
CA THR A 27 3.35 6.59 -0.20
C THR A 27 4.51 7.24 -0.97
N LEU A 28 4.44 7.27 -2.30
CA LEU A 28 5.41 7.91 -3.20
C LEU A 28 5.03 9.37 -3.54
N GLY A 29 4.11 9.97 -2.82
CA GLY A 29 3.72 11.36 -2.97
C GLY A 29 2.82 11.67 -4.17
N ARG A 30 2.23 10.63 -4.79
CA ARG A 30 1.29 10.78 -5.89
C ARG A 30 -0.12 10.44 -5.45
N LEU A 31 -0.90 11.47 -5.19
CA LEU A 31 -2.31 11.32 -4.79
C LEU A 31 -3.14 11.05 -6.06
N ALA A 32 -3.40 9.77 -6.32
CA ALA A 32 -4.19 9.30 -7.45
C ALA A 32 -5.57 8.80 -6.99
N ASP A 33 -6.59 9.13 -7.76
CA ASP A 33 -7.94 8.63 -7.58
C ASP A 33 -8.00 7.13 -7.98
N GLU A 34 -8.59 6.30 -7.13
CA GLU A 34 -8.80 4.88 -7.42
C GLU A 34 -9.64 4.62 -8.66
N ASN A 35 -10.61 5.50 -8.96
CA ASN A 35 -11.42 5.37 -10.19
C ASN A 35 -10.56 5.58 -11.44
N ALA A 36 -9.64 6.54 -11.40
CA ALA A 36 -8.70 6.75 -12.50
C ALA A 36 -7.75 5.54 -12.66
N ILE A 37 -7.33 4.93 -11.56
CA ILE A 37 -6.53 3.71 -11.59
C ILE A 37 -7.36 2.55 -12.14
N ALA A 38 -8.59 2.37 -11.67
CA ALA A 38 -9.49 1.30 -12.09
C ALA A 38 -9.85 1.41 -13.59
N GLN A 39 -10.01 2.63 -14.12
CA GLN A 39 -10.24 2.86 -15.56
C GLN A 39 -9.10 2.31 -16.43
N VAL A 40 -7.87 2.32 -15.96
CA VAL A 40 -6.71 1.79 -16.70
C VAL A 40 -6.47 0.31 -16.40
N ALA A 41 -6.67 -0.09 -15.15
CA ALA A 41 -6.47 -1.46 -14.67
C ALA A 41 -7.60 -2.41 -15.09
N HIS A 42 -8.80 -1.89 -15.37
CA HIS A 42 -9.99 -2.67 -15.74
C HIS A 42 -10.22 -3.89 -14.83
N PRO A 43 -10.46 -3.68 -13.51
CA PRO A 43 -10.72 -4.78 -12.60
C PRO A 43 -12.01 -5.51 -13.01
N HIS A 44 -11.96 -6.84 -12.98
CA HIS A 44 -13.12 -7.64 -13.30
C HIS A 44 -13.85 -8.07 -12.03
N TRP A 45 -15.17 -8.01 -12.02
CA TRP A 45 -15.98 -8.25 -10.81
C TRP A 45 -15.82 -9.63 -10.16
N TRP A 46 -15.38 -10.65 -10.90
CA TRP A 46 -15.14 -12.00 -10.38
C TRP A 46 -13.68 -12.45 -10.45
N ALA A 47 -12.83 -11.82 -11.26
CA ALA A 47 -11.42 -12.18 -11.43
C ALA A 47 -10.44 -11.12 -10.89
N GLY A 48 -10.95 -9.97 -10.41
CA GLY A 48 -10.12 -8.88 -9.91
C GLY A 48 -9.24 -8.26 -10.99
N THR A 49 -7.99 -7.99 -10.65
CA THR A 49 -6.98 -7.38 -11.54
C THR A 49 -5.74 -8.26 -11.55
N ASP A 50 -5.29 -8.69 -12.71
CA ASP A 50 -4.04 -9.41 -12.90
C ASP A 50 -2.83 -8.46 -12.89
N GLU A 51 -1.63 -9.03 -12.78
CA GLU A 51 -0.35 -8.29 -12.71
C GLU A 51 -0.05 -7.50 -13.98
N VAL A 52 -0.50 -7.96 -15.14
CA VAL A 52 -0.29 -7.26 -16.43
C VAL A 52 -1.11 -5.97 -16.48
N LYS A 53 -2.37 -6.04 -16.09
CA LYS A 53 -3.25 -4.88 -16.00
C LYS A 53 -2.78 -3.90 -14.93
N LEU A 54 -2.34 -4.43 -13.79
CA LEU A 54 -1.80 -3.60 -12.70
C LEU A 54 -0.50 -2.90 -13.14
N SER A 55 0.38 -3.59 -13.87
CA SER A 55 1.60 -3.01 -14.44
C SER A 55 1.29 -1.91 -15.47
N ARG A 56 0.25 -2.11 -16.31
CA ARG A 56 -0.22 -1.09 -17.24
C ARG A 56 -0.71 0.16 -16.51
N ALA A 57 -1.51 -0.03 -15.45
CA ALA A 57 -1.98 1.06 -14.62
C ALA A 57 -0.80 1.80 -13.94
N ALA A 58 0.17 1.08 -13.37
CA ALA A 58 1.34 1.69 -12.77
C ALA A 58 2.11 2.58 -13.77
N ARG A 59 2.29 2.13 -15.02
CA ARG A 59 2.93 2.91 -16.08
C ARG A 59 2.18 4.19 -16.44
N HIS A 60 0.86 4.14 -16.43
CA HIS A 60 0.03 5.35 -16.64
C HIS A 60 0.29 6.42 -15.58
N PHE A 61 0.64 6.00 -14.37
CA PHE A 61 1.02 6.89 -13.27
C PHE A 61 2.54 7.07 -13.12
N ASP A 62 3.31 6.91 -14.20
CA ASP A 62 4.77 7.07 -14.26
C ASP A 62 5.53 6.21 -13.25
N CYS A 63 5.07 4.98 -13.05
CA CYS A 63 5.76 3.98 -12.24
C CYS A 63 6.00 2.69 -13.05
N ASP A 64 7.13 2.04 -12.80
CA ASP A 64 7.34 0.66 -13.24
C ASP A 64 6.90 -0.29 -12.14
N LEU A 65 6.32 -1.42 -12.54
CA LEU A 65 5.88 -2.50 -11.65
C LEU A 65 6.52 -3.82 -12.12
N PRO A 66 7.83 -4.03 -11.90
CA PRO A 66 8.48 -5.26 -12.31
C PRO A 66 7.94 -6.46 -11.51
N PHE A 67 7.78 -7.58 -12.20
CA PHE A 67 7.46 -8.86 -11.59
C PHE A 67 8.74 -9.54 -11.09
N VAL A 68 8.73 -10.00 -9.84
CA VAL A 68 9.85 -10.72 -9.22
C VAL A 68 9.30 -11.93 -8.47
N ARG A 69 9.67 -13.13 -8.89
CA ARG A 69 9.28 -14.38 -8.22
C ARG A 69 10.44 -14.96 -7.40
N ARG A 70 10.13 -15.53 -6.26
CA ARG A 70 11.03 -16.29 -5.40
C ARG A 70 10.38 -17.61 -5.01
N GLU A 71 11.21 -18.66 -4.81
CA GLU A 71 10.77 -20.02 -4.50
C GLU A 71 11.13 -20.45 -3.06
N SER A 72 11.80 -19.57 -2.30
CA SER A 72 12.07 -19.85 -0.89
C SER A 72 11.72 -18.66 -0.01
N PRO A 73 11.23 -18.91 1.22
CA PRO A 73 10.84 -17.87 2.17
C PRO A 73 12.01 -16.93 2.52
N GLU A 74 13.25 -17.45 2.63
CA GLU A 74 14.43 -16.64 2.97
C GLU A 74 14.78 -15.66 1.85
N ARG A 75 14.74 -16.12 0.59
CA ARG A 75 14.98 -15.25 -0.57
C ARG A 75 13.85 -14.25 -0.77
N ALA A 76 12.60 -14.66 -0.50
CA ALA A 76 11.44 -13.78 -0.54
C ALA A 76 11.57 -12.67 0.51
N PHE A 77 11.84 -13.04 1.77
CA PHE A 77 12.09 -12.10 2.88
C PHE A 77 13.19 -11.10 2.52
N GLY A 78 14.38 -11.57 2.17
CA GLY A 78 15.51 -10.70 1.86
C GLY A 78 15.26 -9.80 0.65
N THR A 79 14.51 -10.27 -0.36
CA THR A 79 14.12 -9.45 -1.51
C THR A 79 13.11 -8.37 -1.14
N LEU A 80 12.10 -8.70 -0.34
CA LEU A 80 11.09 -7.77 0.15
C LEU A 80 11.73 -6.67 1.00
N VAL A 81 12.51 -7.07 2.01
CA VAL A 81 13.22 -6.14 2.92
C VAL A 81 14.09 -5.17 2.13
N ARG A 82 14.87 -5.66 1.18
CA ARG A 82 15.74 -4.82 0.34
C ARG A 82 14.97 -3.73 -0.39
N TYR A 83 13.80 -4.02 -0.98
CA TYR A 83 12.99 -3.00 -1.67
C TYR A 83 12.37 -2.01 -0.70
N VAL A 84 11.79 -2.51 0.38
CA VAL A 84 11.12 -1.67 1.39
C VAL A 84 12.13 -0.75 2.09
N ASP A 85 13.35 -1.21 2.39
CA ASP A 85 14.41 -0.40 3.01
C ASP A 85 14.98 0.65 2.04
N GLN A 86 14.92 0.41 0.73
CA GLN A 86 15.16 1.43 -0.29
C GLN A 86 14.02 2.45 -0.36
N GLY A 87 12.96 2.22 0.42
CA GLY A 87 11.77 3.06 0.47
C GLY A 87 10.88 2.90 -0.77
N LEU A 88 10.92 1.76 -1.42
CA LEU A 88 9.98 1.40 -2.49
C LEU A 88 8.84 0.58 -1.88
N PRO A 89 7.58 0.99 -2.03
CA PRO A 89 6.45 0.16 -1.66
C PRO A 89 6.42 -1.08 -2.56
N VAL A 90 6.06 -2.22 -1.99
CA VAL A 90 5.99 -3.49 -2.71
C VAL A 90 4.56 -4.02 -2.66
N ILE A 91 3.95 -4.23 -3.81
CA ILE A 91 2.65 -4.88 -3.92
C ILE A 91 2.87 -6.39 -3.93
N LEU A 92 2.13 -7.10 -3.08
CA LEU A 92 2.13 -8.55 -2.98
C LEU A 92 0.76 -9.11 -3.31
N CYS A 93 0.72 -10.23 -4.01
CA CYS A 93 -0.48 -11.05 -4.11
C CYS A 93 -0.47 -12.06 -2.98
N VAL A 94 -1.51 -12.07 -2.15
CA VAL A 94 -1.64 -12.88 -0.94
C VAL A 94 -2.93 -13.70 -0.97
N ASP A 95 -3.11 -14.57 0.03
CA ASP A 95 -4.33 -15.35 0.21
C ASP A 95 -4.63 -16.21 -1.06
N ASP A 96 -3.69 -17.08 -1.43
CA ASP A 96 -3.75 -17.95 -2.63
C ASP A 96 -4.00 -17.15 -3.92
N TRP A 97 -3.25 -16.07 -4.09
CA TRP A 97 -3.38 -15.10 -5.19
C TRP A 97 -4.76 -14.40 -5.28
N GLY A 98 -5.55 -14.50 -4.21
CA GLY A 98 -6.90 -13.93 -4.15
C GLY A 98 -6.97 -12.47 -3.73
N HIS A 99 -5.86 -11.85 -3.27
CA HIS A 99 -5.89 -10.49 -2.74
C HIS A 99 -4.56 -9.75 -2.92
N TRP A 100 -4.65 -8.43 -3.15
CA TRP A 100 -3.50 -7.53 -3.28
C TRP A 100 -3.32 -6.65 -2.05
N VAL A 101 -2.11 -6.62 -1.52
CA VAL A 101 -1.72 -5.75 -0.40
C VAL A 101 -0.44 -4.97 -0.74
N THR A 102 -0.17 -3.88 0.00
CA THR A 102 1.04 -3.07 -0.21
C THR A 102 1.89 -3.06 1.05
N VAL A 103 3.14 -3.51 0.96
CA VAL A 103 4.13 -3.43 2.05
C VAL A 103 4.93 -2.15 1.91
N VAL A 104 5.02 -1.35 2.98
CA VAL A 104 5.61 0.00 2.94
C VAL A 104 6.76 0.22 3.92
N ARG A 105 6.89 -0.62 4.93
CA ARG A 105 7.94 -0.50 5.94
C ARG A 105 8.32 -1.86 6.51
N HIS A 106 9.61 -2.04 6.81
CA HIS A 106 10.15 -3.13 7.59
C HIS A 106 10.91 -2.57 8.79
N GLN A 107 10.75 -3.19 9.97
CA GLN A 107 11.48 -2.85 11.18
C GLN A 107 11.37 -4.00 12.18
N ASN A 108 12.51 -4.54 12.65
CA ASN A 108 12.55 -5.60 13.67
C ASN A 108 11.66 -6.80 13.33
N GLU A 109 11.83 -7.37 12.14
CA GLU A 109 11.04 -8.51 11.60
C GLU A 109 9.52 -8.27 11.53
N ARG A 110 9.09 -7.02 11.62
CA ARG A 110 7.70 -6.58 11.44
C ARG A 110 7.57 -5.72 10.22
N PHE A 111 6.44 -5.87 9.56
CA PHE A 111 6.10 -5.14 8.35
C PHE A 111 4.88 -4.26 8.59
N VAL A 112 4.91 -3.03 8.07
CA VAL A 112 3.72 -2.23 7.90
C VAL A 112 3.13 -2.57 6.55
N VAL A 113 1.92 -3.10 6.58
CA VAL A 113 1.16 -3.54 5.42
C VAL A 113 -0.10 -2.68 5.29
N ILE A 114 -0.38 -2.20 4.10
CA ILE A 114 -1.63 -1.52 3.78
C ILE A 114 -2.53 -2.54 3.09
N ASP A 115 -3.61 -2.92 3.77
CA ASP A 115 -4.57 -3.92 3.33
C ASP A 115 -5.95 -3.28 3.20
N SER A 116 -6.40 -3.10 1.97
CA SER A 116 -7.66 -2.41 1.68
C SER A 116 -8.92 -3.18 2.09
N LYS A 117 -8.82 -4.44 2.49
CA LYS A 117 -9.97 -5.20 3.03
C LYS A 117 -10.34 -4.79 4.45
N ASP A 118 -9.40 -4.22 5.21
CA ASP A 118 -9.58 -3.93 6.63
C ASP A 118 -9.75 -2.45 6.93
N GLU A 119 -10.22 -2.20 8.14
CA GLU A 119 -10.26 -0.87 8.73
C GLU A 119 -9.74 -0.95 10.19
N PRO A 120 -8.72 -0.19 10.57
CA PRO A 120 -7.90 0.66 9.69
C PRO A 120 -7.09 -0.17 8.66
N VAL A 121 -6.86 0.39 7.49
CA VAL A 121 -6.14 -0.28 6.39
C VAL A 121 -4.67 -0.57 6.73
N LEU A 122 -4.08 0.21 7.64
CA LEU A 122 -2.72 -0.04 8.13
C LEU A 122 -2.69 -1.21 9.10
N LYS A 123 -1.88 -2.20 8.78
CA LYS A 123 -1.60 -3.36 9.63
C LYS A 123 -0.14 -3.44 10.00
N VAL A 124 0.15 -4.05 11.12
CA VAL A 124 1.50 -4.50 11.46
C VAL A 124 1.48 -6.01 11.55
N MET A 125 2.30 -6.63 10.71
CA MET A 125 2.41 -8.08 10.61
C MET A 125 3.84 -8.52 10.94
N SER A 126 3.98 -9.62 11.68
CA SER A 126 5.24 -10.34 11.77
C SER A 126 5.58 -11.02 10.44
N TRP A 127 6.84 -11.43 10.28
CA TRP A 127 7.20 -12.26 9.13
C TRP A 127 6.35 -13.54 9.03
N ARG A 128 6.13 -14.21 10.15
CA ARG A 128 5.31 -15.43 10.20
C ARG A 128 3.90 -15.22 9.65
N GLU A 129 3.24 -14.13 10.05
CA GLU A 129 1.88 -13.80 9.58
C GLU A 129 1.86 -13.43 8.10
N LEU A 130 2.82 -12.61 7.67
CA LEU A 130 2.92 -12.22 6.26
C LEU A 130 3.26 -13.41 5.37
N ASN A 131 4.22 -14.25 5.78
CA ASN A 131 4.61 -15.45 5.04
C ASN A 131 3.46 -16.43 4.87
N ALA A 132 2.65 -16.65 5.91
CA ALA A 132 1.50 -17.54 5.86
C ALA A 132 0.43 -17.11 4.84
N ARG A 133 0.28 -15.79 4.61
CA ARG A 133 -0.65 -15.25 3.61
C ARG A 133 -0.05 -15.16 2.21
N TRP A 134 1.26 -14.94 2.12
CA TRP A 134 1.92 -14.63 0.86
C TRP A 134 2.41 -15.85 0.09
N CYS A 135 2.76 -16.92 0.78
CA CYS A 135 3.20 -18.17 0.18
C CYS A 135 2.06 -18.80 -0.64
N TYR A 136 2.30 -19.00 -1.93
CA TYR A 136 1.43 -19.79 -2.79
C TYR A 136 2.09 -21.15 -3.08
N THR A 137 1.32 -22.25 -2.97
CA THR A 137 1.78 -23.59 -3.30
C THR A 137 1.06 -24.07 -4.57
N GLU A 138 1.84 -24.42 -5.58
CA GLU A 138 1.32 -24.96 -6.83
C GLU A 138 1.05 -26.46 -6.67
N TRP A 139 -0.21 -26.82 -6.39
CA TRP A 139 -0.60 -28.19 -6.10
C TRP A 139 -0.76 -29.07 -7.34
N GLU A 140 -0.91 -28.48 -8.52
CA GLU A 140 -1.03 -29.21 -9.78
C GLU A 140 0.35 -29.68 -10.31
N GLU A 141 1.42 -29.08 -9.84
CA GLU A 141 2.79 -29.43 -10.18
C GLU A 141 3.47 -30.14 -9.00
N TYR A 142 4.28 -31.13 -9.29
CA TYR A 142 5.14 -31.80 -8.32
C TYR A 142 6.59 -31.81 -8.81
N ASP A 143 7.48 -31.26 -8.03
CA ASP A 143 8.92 -31.24 -8.31
C ASP A 143 9.55 -32.53 -7.76
N GLU A 144 9.72 -33.54 -8.61
CA GLU A 144 10.31 -34.83 -8.27
C GLU A 144 11.75 -34.72 -7.75
N VAL A 145 12.52 -33.70 -8.19
CA VAL A 145 13.91 -33.49 -7.77
C VAL A 145 13.97 -32.99 -6.34
N ARG A 146 13.03 -32.13 -5.96
CA ARG A 146 12.98 -31.52 -4.62
C ARG A 146 12.02 -32.25 -3.68
N ASP A 147 11.31 -33.29 -4.17
CA ASP A 147 10.31 -34.07 -3.45
C ASP A 147 9.25 -33.19 -2.76
N ARG A 148 8.72 -32.21 -3.51
CA ARG A 148 7.71 -31.27 -2.99
C ARG A 148 6.96 -30.54 -4.10
N HIS A 149 5.79 -29.99 -3.74
CA HIS A 149 5.12 -29.01 -4.59
C HIS A 149 5.88 -27.69 -4.62
N PRO A 150 6.01 -27.03 -5.79
CA PRO A 150 6.64 -25.73 -5.90
C PRO A 150 5.91 -24.66 -5.05
N THR A 151 6.66 -23.80 -4.41
CA THR A 151 6.12 -22.66 -3.68
C THR A 151 6.63 -21.37 -4.30
N TYR A 152 5.76 -20.38 -4.39
CA TYR A 152 6.05 -19.10 -5.04
C TYR A 152 5.71 -17.92 -4.15
N TYR A 153 6.54 -16.88 -4.29
CA TYR A 153 6.42 -15.58 -3.64
C TYR A 153 6.55 -14.51 -4.70
N ASP A 154 5.45 -13.91 -5.08
CA ASP A 154 5.41 -12.89 -6.13
C ASP A 154 5.46 -11.49 -5.54
N LEU A 155 6.42 -10.68 -6.01
CA LEU A 155 6.65 -9.31 -5.58
C LEU A 155 6.53 -8.35 -6.75
N HIS A 156 5.90 -7.22 -6.51
CA HIS A 156 5.78 -6.15 -7.49
C HIS A 156 6.24 -4.82 -6.85
N PRO A 157 7.57 -4.52 -6.81
CA PRO A 157 8.04 -3.25 -6.29
C PRO A 157 7.59 -2.09 -7.20
N VAL A 158 7.02 -1.05 -6.60
CA VAL A 158 6.57 0.13 -7.35
C VAL A 158 7.74 1.10 -7.46
N LYS A 159 8.26 1.28 -8.67
CA LYS A 159 9.45 2.12 -8.95
C LYS A 159 9.01 3.40 -9.67
N PRO A 160 9.08 4.57 -9.00
CA PRO A 160 8.70 5.82 -9.65
C PRO A 160 9.72 6.21 -10.74
N ARG A 161 9.22 6.67 -11.90
CA ARG A 161 9.97 7.28 -12.99
C ARG A 161 10.16 8.78 -12.82
N TYR A 162 9.60 9.32 -11.76
CA TYR A 162 9.67 10.74 -11.40
C TYR A 162 10.46 10.95 -10.11
N ARG A 163 10.92 12.17 -9.90
CA ARG A 163 11.49 12.56 -8.61
C ARG A 163 10.37 12.69 -7.59
N VAL A 164 10.38 11.82 -6.59
CA VAL A 164 9.39 11.82 -5.51
C VAL A 164 9.47 13.16 -4.74
N PRO A 165 8.42 14.00 -4.78
CA PRO A 165 8.45 15.33 -4.18
C PRO A 165 8.26 15.33 -2.66
N VAL A 166 7.49 14.38 -2.18
CA VAL A 166 7.22 14.11 -0.77
C VAL A 166 6.96 12.62 -0.62
N LYS A 167 7.37 12.04 0.51
CA LYS A 167 7.22 10.61 0.76
C LYS A 167 6.59 10.41 2.12
N ALA A 168 5.60 9.54 2.20
CA ALA A 168 5.05 9.12 3.48
C ALA A 168 6.03 8.20 4.21
N HIS A 169 6.27 8.50 5.49
CA HIS A 169 7.10 7.68 6.35
C HIS A 169 6.25 6.94 7.36
N PHE A 170 6.28 5.63 7.27
CA PHE A 170 5.59 4.74 8.21
C PHE A 170 6.57 4.22 9.26
N SER A 171 6.10 4.03 10.49
CA SER A 171 6.82 3.28 11.50
C SER A 171 5.91 2.19 12.06
N VAL A 172 6.50 1.08 12.49
CA VAL A 172 5.77 -0.03 13.12
C VAL A 172 5.04 0.45 14.37
N GLU A 173 5.71 1.25 15.21
CA GLU A 173 5.14 1.79 16.44
C GLU A 173 3.89 2.65 16.16
N ARG A 174 3.98 3.62 15.25
CA ARG A 174 2.85 4.49 14.90
C ARG A 174 1.68 3.72 14.30
N ALA A 175 1.96 2.74 13.45
CA ALA A 175 0.92 1.89 12.87
C ALA A 175 0.23 1.05 13.96
N GLN A 176 0.96 0.56 14.96
CA GLN A 176 0.38 -0.14 16.12
C GLN A 176 -0.48 0.79 16.96
N HIS A 177 -0.03 2.04 17.20
CA HIS A 177 -0.81 3.04 17.93
C HIS A 177 -2.13 3.37 17.23
N LEU A 178 -2.11 3.52 15.90
CA LEU A 178 -3.31 3.79 15.11
C LEU A 178 -4.39 2.69 15.27
N ARG A 179 -3.97 1.46 15.52
CA ARG A 179 -4.87 0.30 15.68
C ARG A 179 -5.43 0.12 17.09
N ARG A 180 -5.02 0.93 18.07
CA ARG A 180 -5.57 0.84 19.42
C ARG A 180 -7.02 1.34 19.45
N PRO A 181 -7.90 0.70 20.23
CA PRO A 181 -9.31 1.11 20.32
C PRO A 181 -9.52 2.59 20.65
N GLU A 182 -8.67 3.16 21.50
CA GLU A 182 -8.72 4.58 21.88
C GLU A 182 -8.42 5.54 20.71
N ASN A 183 -7.88 5.03 19.62
CA ASN A 183 -7.52 5.79 18.41
C ASN A 183 -8.45 5.50 17.22
N ALA A 184 -9.60 4.85 17.44
CA ALA A 184 -10.53 4.49 16.37
C ALA A 184 -10.97 5.70 15.52
N ASP A 185 -11.26 6.84 16.17
CA ASP A 185 -11.65 8.07 15.46
C ASP A 185 -10.51 8.58 14.55
N LEU A 186 -9.25 8.52 15.02
CA LEU A 186 -8.10 8.90 14.20
C LEU A 186 -7.95 7.96 13.00
N ALA A 187 -8.13 6.67 13.21
CA ALA A 187 -8.06 5.68 12.14
C ALA A 187 -9.11 5.94 11.04
N THR A 188 -10.32 6.38 11.42
CA THR A 188 -11.39 6.72 10.49
C THR A 188 -11.07 7.91 9.58
N PHE A 189 -10.32 8.90 10.07
CA PHE A 189 -9.93 10.11 9.31
C PHE A 189 -8.51 10.06 8.77
N TRP A 190 -7.81 8.97 8.95
CA TRP A 190 -6.39 8.84 8.63
C TRP A 190 -6.07 9.10 7.15
N ASP A 191 -6.92 8.63 6.26
CA ASP A 191 -6.73 8.77 4.82
C ASP A 191 -6.76 10.24 4.38
N GLU A 192 -7.72 11.02 4.87
CA GLU A 192 -7.84 12.45 4.56
C GLU A 192 -6.70 13.25 5.22
N TYR A 193 -6.44 12.97 6.48
CA TYR A 193 -5.33 13.60 7.21
C TYR A 193 -3.99 13.38 6.51
N LEU A 194 -3.69 12.14 6.10
CA LEU A 194 -2.45 11.83 5.41
C LEU A 194 -2.36 12.53 4.06
N ALA A 195 -3.43 12.55 3.28
CA ALA A 195 -3.47 13.23 1.99
C ALA A 195 -3.23 14.74 2.15
N ASP A 196 -3.92 15.38 3.07
CA ASP A 196 -3.76 16.79 3.39
C ASP A 196 -2.34 17.11 3.89
N LEU A 197 -1.80 16.28 4.78
CA LEU A 197 -0.43 16.42 5.28
C LEU A 197 0.61 16.32 4.16
N MET A 198 0.47 15.36 3.28
CA MET A 198 1.37 15.20 2.15
C MET A 198 1.27 16.39 1.18
N GLU A 199 0.06 16.94 0.97
CA GLU A 199 -0.13 18.09 0.11
C GLU A 199 0.55 19.35 0.68
N ILE A 200 0.40 19.64 1.97
CA ILE A 200 1.07 20.80 2.59
C ILE A 200 2.59 20.64 2.67
N CYS A 201 3.09 19.40 2.81
CA CYS A 201 4.53 19.11 2.83
C CYS A 201 5.16 19.13 1.42
N ARG A 202 4.37 19.12 0.35
CA ARG A 202 4.86 19.14 -1.02
C ARG A 202 5.60 20.44 -1.32
N PRO A 203 6.81 20.40 -1.90
CA PRO A 203 7.53 21.62 -2.27
C PRO A 203 6.72 22.52 -3.19
N ARG A 204 6.77 23.84 -2.99
CA ARG A 204 5.97 24.84 -3.74
C ARG A 204 5.99 24.65 -5.26
N ARG A 205 7.13 24.32 -5.84
CA ARG A 205 7.29 24.08 -7.29
C ARG A 205 6.44 22.93 -7.86
N TYR A 206 5.90 22.06 -6.99
CA TYR A 206 5.04 20.93 -7.36
C TYR A 206 3.58 21.15 -6.94
N ARG A 207 3.25 22.28 -6.33
CA ARG A 207 1.87 22.60 -5.93
C ARG A 207 1.15 23.28 -7.08
N GLY A 208 -0.08 22.86 -7.34
CA GLY A 208 -0.98 23.55 -8.24
C GLY A 208 -1.54 24.85 -7.65
N SER A 209 -2.27 25.61 -8.44
CA SER A 209 -2.94 26.85 -8.01
C SER A 209 -3.99 26.64 -6.91
N SER A 210 -4.53 25.43 -6.80
CA SER A 210 -5.51 25.00 -5.78
C SER A 210 -4.88 24.27 -4.59
N ALA A 211 -3.57 24.45 -4.37
CA ALA A 211 -2.88 23.77 -3.29
C ALA A 211 -3.44 24.13 -1.92
N LEU A 212 -3.63 23.10 -1.09
CA LEU A 212 -4.07 23.25 0.29
C LEU A 212 -3.15 24.19 1.06
N SER A 213 -3.71 25.21 1.68
CA SER A 213 -2.98 26.11 2.58
C SER A 213 -2.85 25.49 3.97
N MET A 214 -1.85 25.94 4.76
CA MET A 214 -1.73 25.52 6.17
C MET A 214 -2.99 25.86 6.97
N GLY A 215 -3.58 27.02 6.73
CA GLY A 215 -4.81 27.42 7.42
C GLY A 215 -6.00 26.52 7.08
N GLU A 216 -6.12 26.08 5.83
CA GLU A 216 -7.14 25.14 5.40
C GLU A 216 -6.89 23.75 5.99
N PHE A 217 -5.65 23.29 6.00
CA PHE A 217 -5.27 22.03 6.65
C PHE A 217 -5.65 22.00 8.12
N LEU A 218 -5.31 23.06 8.86
CA LEU A 218 -5.63 23.16 10.29
C LEU A 218 -7.15 23.16 10.51
N ARG A 219 -7.92 23.85 9.66
CA ARG A 219 -9.38 23.90 9.74
C ARG A 219 -10.03 22.55 9.46
N ARG A 220 -9.61 21.86 8.41
CA ARG A 220 -10.16 20.54 8.06
C ARG A 220 -9.89 19.49 9.12
N ASN A 221 -8.71 19.55 9.73
CA ASN A 221 -8.24 18.55 10.68
C ASN A 221 -8.31 19.04 12.13
N GLN A 222 -9.06 20.12 12.42
CA GLN A 222 -9.11 20.76 13.73
C GLN A 222 -9.49 19.78 14.84
N ASP A 223 -10.57 19.03 14.67
CA ASP A 223 -11.08 18.11 15.68
C ASP A 223 -10.06 17.01 16.00
N LEU A 224 -9.40 16.50 14.97
CA LEU A 224 -8.35 15.49 15.08
C LEU A 224 -7.10 16.04 15.76
N LEU A 225 -6.64 17.24 15.38
CA LEU A 225 -5.44 17.87 15.92
C LEU A 225 -5.64 18.32 17.37
N VAL A 226 -6.77 18.94 17.70
CA VAL A 226 -7.06 19.44 19.05
C VAL A 226 -7.45 18.27 19.98
N GLY A 227 -8.30 17.36 19.52
CA GLY A 227 -8.76 16.24 20.32
C GLY A 227 -7.71 15.15 20.55
N ARG A 228 -6.70 15.06 19.70
CA ARG A 228 -5.74 13.95 19.66
C ARG A 228 -4.27 14.37 19.72
N VAL A 229 -3.96 15.57 20.18
CA VAL A 229 -2.56 16.02 20.35
C VAL A 229 -1.72 15.04 21.17
N ARG A 230 -2.33 14.28 22.08
CA ARG A 230 -1.65 13.25 22.89
C ARG A 230 -1.36 11.95 22.13
N PHE A 231 -1.79 11.83 20.89
CA PHE A 231 -1.57 10.64 20.10
C PHE A 231 -0.09 10.42 19.74
N TRP A 232 0.67 11.49 19.59
CA TRP A 232 2.09 11.51 19.26
C TRP A 232 2.95 11.73 20.50
#